data_482cc961c2dcc2c9771a1fb78f4328e8
#
_entry.id   482cc961c2dcc2c9771a1fb78f4328e8
#
_cell.length_a   1.000
_cell.length_b   1.000
_cell.length_c   1.000
_cell.angle_alpha   90.00
_cell.angle_beta   90.00
_cell.angle_gamma   90.00
#
_symmetry.space_group_name_H-M   'P 1'
#
loop_
_entity.id
_entity.type
_entity.pdbx_description
1 polymer ?
#
loop_
_entity_poly.entity_id
_entity_poly.type
_entity_poly.pdbx_seq_one_letter_code
_entity_poly.pdbx_strand_id
1 'polypeptide(L)'
;EWKLAGRAGKKVDDALWARFKAAGDALYAAKAEIDAQENVEFAANLEQKLALLEEAEKLLTVTDRDVAKSTLLGIQRRWDAIGKVPRDSLRSVEDRLRKVEAAVKKLDDDHWARTDPEKVARSTGLAAQLQGAIEKLERDLEAAKAAGDARKIKDAEEALAARRVWLDALG
;
A
#
# COMPACT_ATOMS: atom_id res chain seq x y z
N GLU A 1 -21.78 -13.38 47.21
CA GLU A 1 -22.32 -12.70 48.43
C GLU A 1 -23.80 -13.07 48.68
N TRP A 2 -24.71 -13.03 47.73
CA TRP A 2 -26.15 -13.36 47.85
C TRP A 2 -26.37 -14.73 48.52
N LYS A 3 -25.63 -15.78 48.15
CA LYS A 3 -25.74 -17.12 48.70
C LYS A 3 -25.28 -17.21 50.15
N LEU A 4 -24.43 -16.28 50.60
CA LEU A 4 -23.91 -16.22 51.98
C LEU A 4 -24.78 -15.42 52.95
N ALA A 5 -25.71 -14.61 52.41
CA ALA A 5 -26.59 -13.76 53.21
C ALA A 5 -27.67 -14.49 54.01
N GLY A 6 -27.87 -15.80 53.73
CA GLY A 6 -28.88 -16.62 54.42
C GLY A 6 -30.32 -16.41 53.92
N ARG A 7 -31.31 -16.89 54.68
CA ARG A 7 -32.73 -16.76 54.32
C ARG A 7 -33.46 -15.77 55.25
N ALA A 8 -34.17 -14.82 54.66
CA ALA A 8 -34.97 -13.85 55.40
C ALA A 8 -36.46 -14.26 55.54
N GLY A 9 -36.82 -15.43 55.04
CA GLY A 9 -38.18 -15.93 54.93
C GLY A 9 -38.78 -15.79 53.52
N LYS A 10 -39.58 -16.77 53.08
CA LYS A 10 -40.00 -16.91 51.70
C LYS A 10 -40.52 -15.63 51.05
N LYS A 11 -41.44 -14.95 51.74
CA LYS A 11 -42.10 -13.71 51.20
C LYS A 11 -41.10 -12.56 51.03
N VAL A 12 -40.13 -12.41 51.93
CA VAL A 12 -39.10 -11.37 51.90
C VAL A 12 -38.03 -11.72 50.83
N ASP A 13 -37.60 -12.98 50.77
CA ASP A 13 -36.67 -13.49 49.79
C ASP A 13 -37.25 -13.33 48.37
N ASP A 14 -38.52 -13.66 48.14
CA ASP A 14 -39.18 -13.49 46.85
C ASP A 14 -39.22 -12.00 46.42
N ALA A 15 -39.51 -11.10 47.36
CA ALA A 15 -39.54 -9.65 47.09
C ALA A 15 -38.14 -9.10 46.77
N LEU A 16 -37.12 -9.54 47.54
CA LEU A 16 -35.71 -9.13 47.29
C LEU A 16 -35.20 -9.68 45.98
N TRP A 17 -35.52 -10.91 45.64
CA TRP A 17 -35.17 -11.52 44.36
C TRP A 17 -35.84 -10.80 43.19
N ALA A 18 -37.15 -10.47 43.31
CA ALA A 18 -37.82 -9.69 42.28
C ALA A 18 -37.19 -8.33 42.03
N ARG A 19 -36.77 -7.62 43.09
CA ARG A 19 -36.07 -6.34 43.00
C ARG A 19 -34.69 -6.49 42.35
N PHE A 20 -33.92 -7.51 42.72
CA PHE A 20 -32.63 -7.80 42.15
C PHE A 20 -32.73 -8.13 40.64
N LYS A 21 -33.70 -9.00 40.29
CA LYS A 21 -33.97 -9.33 38.90
C LYS A 21 -34.39 -8.08 38.09
N ALA A 22 -35.32 -7.29 38.60
CA ALA A 22 -35.75 -6.05 37.92
C ALA A 22 -34.59 -5.09 37.69
N ALA A 23 -33.68 -4.93 38.66
CA ALA A 23 -32.48 -4.12 38.50
C ALA A 23 -31.53 -4.68 37.41
N GLY A 24 -31.36 -6.02 37.38
CA GLY A 24 -30.59 -6.68 36.33
C GLY A 24 -31.20 -6.52 34.95
N ASP A 25 -32.51 -6.75 34.83
CA ASP A 25 -33.25 -6.60 33.59
C ASP A 25 -33.17 -5.15 33.07
N ALA A 26 -33.28 -4.15 33.94
CA ALA A 26 -33.13 -2.73 33.57
C ALA A 26 -31.71 -2.40 33.07
N LEU A 27 -30.67 -2.97 33.69
CA LEU A 27 -29.29 -2.82 33.26
C LEU A 27 -29.06 -3.42 31.86
N TYR A 28 -29.55 -4.66 31.64
CA TYR A 28 -29.45 -5.29 30.33
C TYR A 28 -30.25 -4.57 29.24
N ALA A 29 -31.44 -4.04 29.57
CA ALA A 29 -32.23 -3.25 28.65
C ALA A 29 -31.50 -1.96 28.25
N ALA A 30 -30.95 -1.22 29.20
CA ALA A 30 -30.15 -0.02 28.93
C ALA A 30 -28.92 -0.33 28.07
N LYS A 31 -28.23 -1.45 28.37
CA LYS A 31 -27.10 -1.88 27.53
C LYS A 31 -27.53 -2.20 26.11
N ALA A 32 -28.65 -2.93 25.94
CA ALA A 32 -29.15 -3.29 24.61
C ALA A 32 -29.53 -2.05 23.78
N GLU A 33 -30.05 -0.99 24.42
CA GLU A 33 -30.35 0.25 23.75
C GLU A 33 -29.10 0.98 23.27
N ILE A 34 -28.03 1.05 24.10
CA ILE A 34 -26.73 1.59 23.70
C ILE A 34 -26.13 0.79 22.54
N ASP A 35 -26.12 -0.55 22.64
CA ASP A 35 -25.60 -1.43 21.59
C ASP A 35 -26.38 -1.23 20.26
N ALA A 36 -27.70 -1.00 20.35
CA ALA A 36 -28.54 -0.73 19.17
C ALA A 36 -28.19 0.63 18.52
N GLN A 37 -27.99 1.67 19.32
CA GLN A 37 -27.58 2.99 18.83
C GLN A 37 -26.19 2.94 18.18
N GLU A 38 -25.22 2.27 18.83
CA GLU A 38 -23.88 2.06 18.24
C GLU A 38 -23.94 1.31 16.91
N ASN A 39 -24.79 0.29 16.80
CA ASN A 39 -24.95 -0.46 15.55
C ASN A 39 -25.48 0.41 14.41
N VAL A 40 -26.43 1.33 14.69
CA VAL A 40 -26.92 2.28 13.68
C VAL A 40 -25.82 3.23 13.23
N GLU A 41 -25.05 3.77 14.17
CA GLU A 41 -23.90 4.63 13.87
C GLU A 41 -22.84 3.89 13.03
N PHE A 42 -22.48 2.66 13.43
CA PHE A 42 -21.49 1.87 12.70
C PHE A 42 -21.96 1.51 11.28
N ALA A 43 -23.27 1.28 11.09
CA ALA A 43 -23.83 1.06 9.75
C ALA A 43 -23.71 2.31 8.87
N ALA A 44 -24.04 3.48 9.40
CA ALA A 44 -23.88 4.74 8.69
C ALA A 44 -22.41 5.06 8.37
N ASN A 45 -21.50 4.77 9.29
CA ASN A 45 -20.05 4.89 9.07
C ASN A 45 -19.57 3.94 7.96
N LEU A 46 -20.12 2.73 7.91
CA LEU A 46 -19.79 1.77 6.84
C LEU A 46 -20.18 2.31 5.46
N GLU A 47 -21.36 2.86 5.32
CA GLU A 47 -21.81 3.48 4.05
C GLU A 47 -20.85 4.60 3.60
N GLN A 48 -20.47 5.47 4.54
CA GLN A 48 -19.53 6.55 4.24
C GLN A 48 -18.14 6.01 3.82
N LYS A 49 -17.62 4.99 4.51
CA LYS A 49 -16.34 4.37 4.15
C LYS A 49 -16.42 3.64 2.80
N LEU A 50 -17.53 3.01 2.47
CA LEU A 50 -17.73 2.39 1.16
C LEU A 50 -17.72 3.44 0.03
N ALA A 51 -18.35 4.59 0.22
CA ALA A 51 -18.29 5.68 -0.74
C ALA A 51 -16.87 6.23 -0.92
N LEU A 52 -16.08 6.35 0.17
CA LEU A 52 -14.67 6.72 0.09
C LEU A 52 -13.82 5.66 -0.62
N LEU A 53 -14.13 4.37 -0.46
CA LEU A 53 -13.44 3.31 -1.18
C LEU A 53 -13.69 3.37 -2.69
N GLU A 54 -14.91 3.68 -3.13
CA GLU A 54 -15.20 3.89 -4.55
C GLU A 54 -14.40 5.05 -5.14
N GLU A 55 -14.17 6.11 -4.35
CA GLU A 55 -13.32 7.23 -4.74
C GLU A 55 -11.83 6.80 -4.76
N ALA A 56 -11.38 6.08 -3.73
CA ALA A 56 -10.01 5.61 -3.60
C ALA A 56 -9.63 4.61 -4.70
N GLU A 57 -10.50 3.69 -5.06
CA GLU A 57 -10.24 2.66 -6.06
C GLU A 57 -10.00 3.24 -7.47
N LYS A 58 -10.49 4.45 -7.77
CA LYS A 58 -10.15 5.16 -9.01
C LYS A 58 -8.66 5.47 -9.10
N LEU A 59 -7.97 5.58 -7.97
CA LEU A 59 -6.52 5.81 -7.95
C LEU A 59 -5.71 4.63 -8.50
N LEU A 60 -6.27 3.42 -8.57
CA LEU A 60 -5.61 2.26 -9.17
C LEU A 60 -5.28 2.44 -10.65
N THR A 61 -5.97 3.35 -11.33
CA THR A 61 -5.76 3.67 -12.76
C THR A 61 -5.03 4.99 -13.00
N VAL A 62 -4.74 5.75 -11.93
CA VAL A 62 -4.04 7.03 -12.02
C VAL A 62 -2.54 6.78 -12.19
N THR A 63 -1.96 7.44 -13.19
CA THR A 63 -0.51 7.36 -13.49
C THR A 63 0.28 8.55 -12.95
N ASP A 64 -0.41 9.66 -12.64
CA ASP A 64 0.21 10.84 -12.02
C ASP A 64 0.40 10.60 -10.52
N ARG A 65 1.68 10.52 -10.11
CA ARG A 65 2.08 10.26 -8.73
C ARG A 65 1.59 11.33 -7.75
N ASP A 66 1.74 12.61 -8.10
CA ASP A 66 1.46 13.71 -7.18
C ASP A 66 -0.04 13.89 -6.99
N VAL A 67 -0.82 13.70 -8.04
CA VAL A 67 -2.28 13.63 -7.99
C VAL A 67 -2.73 12.45 -7.14
N ALA A 68 -2.18 11.25 -7.36
CA ALA A 68 -2.54 10.07 -6.60
C ALA A 68 -2.25 10.22 -5.09
N LYS A 69 -1.07 10.75 -4.73
CA LYS A 69 -0.66 10.97 -3.33
C LYS A 69 -1.53 12.01 -2.64
N SER A 70 -1.77 13.16 -3.26
CA SER A 70 -2.58 14.23 -2.67
C SER A 70 -4.03 13.80 -2.48
N THR A 71 -4.61 13.09 -3.44
CA THR A 71 -5.97 12.57 -3.35
C THR A 71 -6.08 11.49 -2.27
N LEU A 72 -5.14 10.53 -2.22
CA LEU A 72 -5.11 9.50 -1.18
C LEU A 72 -5.02 10.11 0.21
N LEU A 73 -4.19 11.12 0.42
CA LEU A 73 -4.07 11.82 1.70
C LEU A 73 -5.40 12.49 2.11
N GLY A 74 -6.13 13.07 1.16
CA GLY A 74 -7.47 13.62 1.39
C GLY A 74 -8.49 12.55 1.78
N ILE A 75 -8.44 11.38 1.16
CA ILE A 75 -9.29 10.23 1.48
C ILE A 75 -8.97 9.71 2.89
N GLN A 76 -7.69 9.51 3.22
CA GLN A 76 -7.27 9.03 4.54
C GLN A 76 -7.75 9.93 5.68
N ARG A 77 -7.66 11.26 5.53
CA ARG A 77 -8.17 12.20 6.53
C ARG A 77 -9.69 12.07 6.75
N ARG A 78 -10.47 11.88 5.67
CA ARG A 78 -11.92 11.65 5.78
C ARG A 78 -12.22 10.28 6.36
N TRP A 79 -11.43 9.27 6.02
CA TRP A 79 -11.54 7.91 6.55
C TRP A 79 -11.38 7.85 8.06
N ASP A 80 -10.36 8.53 8.57
CA ASP A 80 -10.09 8.61 10.01
C ASP A 80 -11.19 9.35 10.78
N ALA A 81 -11.80 10.35 10.15
CA ALA A 81 -12.87 11.13 10.75
C ALA A 81 -14.22 10.39 10.87
N ILE A 82 -14.46 9.36 10.04
CA ILE A 82 -15.74 8.61 10.03
C ILE A 82 -15.90 7.75 11.30
N GLY A 83 -14.83 7.16 11.82
CA GLY A 83 -14.89 6.33 13.01
C GLY A 83 -15.07 4.83 12.73
N LYS A 84 -15.72 4.13 13.69
CA LYS A 84 -15.85 2.68 13.71
C LYS A 84 -16.92 2.18 12.73
N VAL A 85 -16.72 0.96 12.24
CA VAL A 85 -17.67 0.20 11.41
C VAL A 85 -18.00 -1.15 12.06
N PRO A 86 -19.05 -1.86 11.62
CA PRO A 86 -19.36 -3.20 12.11
C PRO A 86 -18.15 -4.14 11.96
N ARG A 87 -17.93 -4.99 12.96
CA ARG A 87 -16.78 -5.91 13.03
C ARG A 87 -16.66 -6.80 11.80
N ASP A 88 -17.80 -7.28 11.30
CA ASP A 88 -17.82 -8.20 10.16
C ASP A 88 -17.35 -7.53 8.85
N SER A 89 -17.54 -6.21 8.74
CA SER A 89 -17.16 -5.43 7.57
C SER A 89 -15.76 -4.82 7.67
N LEU A 90 -15.24 -4.66 8.90
CA LEU A 90 -13.99 -3.96 9.18
C LEU A 90 -12.83 -4.47 8.31
N ARG A 91 -12.60 -5.79 8.30
CA ARG A 91 -11.49 -6.39 7.56
C ARG A 91 -11.61 -6.15 6.06
N SER A 92 -12.81 -6.29 5.52
CA SER A 92 -13.06 -6.10 4.09
C SER A 92 -12.75 -4.68 3.64
N VAL A 93 -13.22 -3.67 4.38
CA VAL A 93 -13.02 -2.26 4.01
C VAL A 93 -11.55 -1.84 4.19
N GLU A 94 -10.88 -2.30 5.26
CA GLU A 94 -9.46 -2.04 5.49
C GLU A 94 -8.57 -2.70 4.42
N ASP A 95 -8.86 -3.93 4.02
CA ASP A 95 -8.09 -4.63 2.97
C ASP A 95 -8.24 -3.95 1.60
N ARG A 96 -9.42 -3.37 1.29
CA ARG A 96 -9.65 -2.61 0.06
C ARG A 96 -8.82 -1.31 0.07
N LEU A 97 -8.86 -0.55 1.16
CA LEU A 97 -8.07 0.68 1.28
C LEU A 97 -6.57 0.37 1.17
N ARG A 98 -6.09 -0.66 1.85
CA ARG A 98 -4.69 -1.07 1.83
C ARG A 98 -4.19 -1.44 0.43
N LYS A 99 -5.05 -2.02 -0.43
CA LYS A 99 -4.70 -2.28 -1.83
C LYS A 99 -4.44 -0.98 -2.60
N VAL A 100 -5.25 0.04 -2.38
CA VAL A 100 -5.06 1.36 -3.01
C VAL A 100 -3.78 2.02 -2.51
N GLU A 101 -3.55 2.00 -1.20
CA GLU A 101 -2.33 2.53 -0.58
C GLU A 101 -1.06 1.86 -1.14
N ALA A 102 -1.10 0.53 -1.29
CA ALA A 102 0.01 -0.22 -1.87
C ALA A 102 0.25 0.15 -3.35
N ALA A 103 -0.80 0.39 -4.13
CA ALA A 103 -0.69 0.81 -5.52
C ALA A 103 -0.09 2.21 -5.65
N VAL A 104 -0.55 3.16 -4.84
CA VAL A 104 0.00 4.54 -4.83
C VAL A 104 1.45 4.54 -4.32
N LYS A 105 1.76 3.73 -3.30
CA LYS A 105 3.14 3.56 -2.85
C LYS A 105 4.04 2.99 -3.95
N LYS A 106 3.57 1.98 -4.67
CA LYS A 106 4.32 1.42 -5.80
C LYS A 106 4.60 2.47 -6.88
N LEU A 107 3.63 3.31 -7.21
CA LEU A 107 3.80 4.41 -8.16
C LEU A 107 4.89 5.39 -7.71
N ASP A 108 4.96 5.68 -6.42
CA ASP A 108 6.01 6.52 -5.82
C ASP A 108 7.38 5.83 -5.85
N ASP A 109 7.45 4.56 -5.46
CA ASP A 109 8.69 3.76 -5.48
C ASP A 109 9.24 3.64 -6.92
N ASP A 110 8.38 3.38 -7.91
CA ASP A 110 8.74 3.29 -9.33
C ASP A 110 9.25 4.63 -9.87
N HIS A 111 8.69 5.76 -9.41
CA HIS A 111 9.19 7.09 -9.76
C HIS A 111 10.60 7.31 -9.21
N TRP A 112 10.82 7.04 -7.92
CA TRP A 112 12.13 7.19 -7.29
C TRP A 112 13.18 6.24 -7.89
N ALA A 113 12.80 5.01 -8.23
CA ALA A 113 13.72 4.07 -8.88
C ALA A 113 14.23 4.59 -10.23
N ARG A 114 13.40 5.34 -10.96
CA ARG A 114 13.77 5.95 -12.26
C ARG A 114 14.52 7.28 -12.14
N THR A 115 14.25 8.04 -11.08
CA THR A 115 14.78 9.39 -10.89
C THR A 115 15.92 9.47 -9.87
N ASP A 116 16.36 8.32 -9.32
CA ASP A 116 17.46 8.23 -8.37
C ASP A 116 18.75 8.83 -8.99
N PRO A 117 19.26 9.98 -8.50
CA PRO A 117 20.39 10.68 -9.10
C PRO A 117 21.66 9.84 -9.12
N GLU A 118 21.86 8.98 -8.11
CA GLU A 118 23.05 8.12 -8.04
C GLU A 118 22.98 6.99 -9.08
N LYS A 119 21.82 6.41 -9.30
CA LYS A 119 21.63 5.40 -10.34
C LYS A 119 21.75 5.98 -11.73
N VAL A 120 21.13 7.14 -11.95
CA VAL A 120 21.23 7.87 -13.22
C VAL A 120 22.69 8.29 -13.48
N ALA A 121 23.39 8.85 -12.51
CA ALA A 121 24.80 9.21 -12.66
C ALA A 121 25.69 7.99 -12.92
N ARG A 122 25.43 6.86 -12.26
CA ARG A 122 26.17 5.61 -12.43
C ARG A 122 25.93 4.99 -13.81
N SER A 123 24.70 4.94 -14.27
CA SER A 123 24.37 4.43 -15.61
C SER A 123 24.94 5.33 -16.71
N THR A 124 24.83 6.64 -16.56
CA THR A 124 25.42 7.62 -17.50
C THR A 124 26.96 7.51 -17.53
N GLY A 125 27.60 7.36 -16.37
CA GLY A 125 29.06 7.16 -16.28
C GLY A 125 29.51 5.87 -16.95
N LEU A 126 28.78 4.77 -16.74
CA LEU A 126 29.07 3.48 -17.37
C LEU A 126 28.82 3.52 -18.89
N ALA A 127 27.74 4.14 -19.33
CA ALA A 127 27.46 4.33 -20.75
C ALA A 127 28.56 5.16 -21.43
N ALA A 128 29.04 6.24 -20.80
CA ALA A 128 30.14 7.05 -21.32
C ALA A 128 31.45 6.27 -21.41
N GLN A 129 31.78 5.42 -20.41
CA GLN A 129 32.94 4.53 -20.45
C GLN A 129 32.85 3.49 -21.58
N LEU A 130 31.67 2.89 -21.75
CA LEU A 130 31.41 1.92 -22.83
C LEU A 130 31.53 2.59 -24.20
N GLN A 131 30.99 3.78 -24.34
CA GLN A 131 31.07 4.55 -25.59
C GLN A 131 32.51 4.91 -25.94
N GLY A 132 33.32 5.38 -24.98
CA GLY A 132 34.75 5.62 -25.19
C GLY A 132 35.54 4.35 -25.55
N ALA A 133 35.17 3.19 -24.97
CA ALA A 133 35.76 1.91 -25.33
C ALA A 133 35.38 1.45 -26.76
N ILE A 134 34.14 1.69 -27.17
CA ILE A 134 33.65 1.42 -28.55
C ILE A 134 34.42 2.28 -29.54
N GLU A 135 34.53 3.58 -29.32
CA GLU A 135 35.28 4.49 -30.20
C GLU A 135 36.76 4.11 -30.35
N LYS A 136 37.39 3.61 -29.26
CA LYS A 136 38.75 3.09 -29.31
C LYS A 136 38.85 1.83 -30.18
N LEU A 137 37.92 0.89 -29.97
CA LEU A 137 37.90 -0.36 -30.76
C LEU A 137 37.57 -0.10 -32.25
N GLU A 138 36.78 0.87 -32.58
CA GLU A 138 36.53 1.28 -33.98
C GLU A 138 37.79 1.83 -34.64
N ARG A 139 38.57 2.63 -33.92
CA ARG A 139 39.88 3.07 -34.42
C ARG A 139 40.86 1.96 -34.59
N ASP A 140 40.92 1.00 -33.64
CA ASP A 140 41.79 -0.17 -33.68
C ASP A 140 41.38 -1.09 -34.86
N LEU A 141 40.08 -1.24 -35.12
CA LEU A 141 39.56 -2.01 -36.26
C LEU A 141 39.98 -1.37 -37.61
N GLU A 142 39.85 -0.06 -37.73
CA GLU A 142 40.25 0.62 -38.95
C GLU A 142 41.78 0.53 -39.20
N ALA A 143 42.57 0.60 -38.14
CA ALA A 143 44.03 0.39 -38.21
C ALA A 143 44.37 -1.04 -38.61
N ALA A 144 43.65 -2.03 -38.06
CA ALA A 144 43.85 -3.44 -38.42
C ALA A 144 43.46 -3.75 -39.87
N LYS A 145 42.37 -3.13 -40.36
CA LYS A 145 41.97 -3.23 -41.78
C LYS A 145 43.00 -2.61 -42.70
N ALA A 146 43.52 -1.45 -42.36
CA ALA A 146 44.59 -0.81 -43.16
C ALA A 146 45.89 -1.60 -43.19
N ALA A 147 46.22 -2.36 -42.13
CA ALA A 147 47.38 -3.26 -42.04
C ALA A 147 47.12 -4.64 -42.65
N GLY A 148 45.89 -5.00 -42.99
CA GLY A 148 45.54 -6.32 -43.55
C GLY A 148 45.59 -7.47 -42.54
N ASP A 149 45.58 -7.20 -41.23
CA ASP A 149 45.67 -8.17 -40.15
C ASP A 149 44.30 -8.83 -39.86
N ALA A 150 44.03 -9.95 -40.57
CA ALA A 150 42.73 -10.63 -40.46
C ALA A 150 42.38 -11.09 -39.03
N ARG A 151 43.36 -11.40 -38.20
CA ARG A 151 43.13 -11.85 -36.82
C ARG A 151 42.69 -10.70 -35.95
N LYS A 152 43.37 -9.54 -36.02
CA LYS A 152 43.01 -8.34 -35.27
C LYS A 152 41.66 -7.75 -35.71
N ILE A 153 41.35 -7.85 -37.00
CA ILE A 153 40.04 -7.47 -37.53
C ILE A 153 38.94 -8.26 -36.82
N LYS A 154 39.04 -9.59 -36.83
CA LYS A 154 38.06 -10.47 -36.18
C LYS A 154 37.94 -10.21 -34.69
N ASP A 155 39.06 -10.12 -33.97
CA ASP A 155 39.06 -9.86 -32.52
C ASP A 155 38.43 -8.51 -32.18
N ALA A 156 38.66 -7.48 -32.98
CA ALA A 156 38.04 -6.15 -32.79
C ALA A 156 36.53 -6.14 -33.10
N GLU A 157 36.11 -6.85 -34.16
CA GLU A 157 34.67 -6.95 -34.49
C GLU A 157 33.87 -7.69 -33.43
N GLU A 158 34.40 -8.81 -32.90
CA GLU A 158 33.78 -9.55 -31.79
C GLU A 158 33.70 -8.69 -30.53
N ALA A 159 34.77 -7.95 -30.21
CA ALA A 159 34.80 -7.06 -29.06
C ALA A 159 33.82 -5.86 -29.18
N LEU A 160 33.66 -5.31 -30.41
CA LEU A 160 32.69 -4.25 -30.70
C LEU A 160 31.27 -4.75 -30.56
N ALA A 161 30.96 -5.93 -31.13
CA ALA A 161 29.62 -6.50 -31.04
C ALA A 161 29.19 -6.72 -29.58
N ALA A 162 30.07 -7.27 -28.75
CA ALA A 162 29.81 -7.50 -27.33
C ALA A 162 29.54 -6.16 -26.58
N ARG A 163 30.33 -5.12 -26.83
CA ARG A 163 30.14 -3.83 -26.11
C ARG A 163 28.91 -3.04 -26.56
N ARG A 164 28.52 -3.15 -27.82
CA ARG A 164 27.29 -2.55 -28.34
C ARG A 164 26.06 -3.18 -27.69
N VAL A 165 26.01 -4.52 -27.57
CA VAL A 165 24.94 -5.21 -26.84
C VAL A 165 24.82 -4.71 -25.37
N TRP A 166 25.95 -4.46 -24.71
CA TRP A 166 25.94 -3.94 -23.35
C TRP A 166 25.47 -2.48 -23.29
N LEU A 167 25.84 -1.66 -24.24
CA LEU A 167 25.38 -0.28 -24.32
C LEU A 167 23.87 -0.20 -24.54
N ASP A 168 23.34 -1.03 -25.46
CA ASP A 168 21.90 -1.12 -25.74
C ASP A 168 21.10 -1.61 -24.51
N ALA A 169 21.68 -2.46 -23.67
CA ALA A 169 21.05 -2.95 -22.43
C ALA A 169 20.99 -1.90 -21.29
N LEU A 170 21.74 -0.78 -21.43
CA LEU A 170 21.78 0.31 -20.44
C LEU A 170 20.82 1.45 -20.76
N GLY A 171 20.30 1.52 -22.00
CA GLY A 171 19.34 2.54 -22.47
C GLY A 171 17.92 2.04 -22.39
#